data_7c80f8515f94109b30483757f21f2498
#
_entry.id   7c80f8515f94109b30483757f21f2498
#
_cell.length_a   1.000
_cell.length_b   1.000
_cell.length_c   1.000
_cell.angle_alpha   90.00
_cell.angle_beta   90.00
_cell.angle_gamma   90.00
#
_symmetry.space_group_name_H-M   'P 1'
#
loop_
_entity.id
_entity.type
_entity.pdbx_description
1 polymer ?
#
loop_
_entity_poly.entity_id
_entity_poly.type
_entity_poly.pdbx_seq_one_letter_code
_entity_poly.pdbx_strand_id
1 'polypeptide(L)'
;LRGILPSEYLDNIRDYVRGGGAVLVAAGPEFASVESLFYSGLGDVMPAAPSTRVREEAYLPTISELGARHPVTEDLMARWQEDQPGSAGAGRPWGRWLRYVELERPQGQVVMEGPQGAPLVVLNREGEGRVALVGSDQAWLWTRGHEGGGPQQELLRRLAHWLMKEPDLEEEALTATVEGQEVTLRR
;
A
#
# COMPACT_ATOMS: atom_id res chain seq x y z
N LEU A 1 -9.41 14.65 -9.79
CA LEU A 1 -9.01 14.09 -11.10
C LEU A 1 -10.21 13.80 -11.99
N ARG A 2 -11.32 13.24 -11.43
CA ARG A 2 -12.53 12.90 -12.24
C ARG A 2 -13.14 14.11 -12.96
N GLY A 3 -13.08 15.31 -12.39
CA GLY A 3 -13.54 16.54 -13.01
C GLY A 3 -12.57 17.17 -14.03
N ILE A 4 -11.34 16.63 -14.13
CA ILE A 4 -10.28 17.17 -14.97
C ILE A 4 -9.99 16.26 -16.16
N LEU A 5 -10.09 14.94 -15.97
CA LEU A 5 -9.83 13.94 -16.99
C LEU A 5 -11.13 13.44 -17.62
N PRO A 6 -11.21 13.29 -18.96
CA PRO A 6 -12.30 12.57 -19.59
C PRO A 6 -12.42 11.15 -19.04
N SER A 7 -13.65 10.64 -18.93
CA SER A 7 -13.91 9.29 -18.40
C SER A 7 -13.15 8.20 -19.15
N GLU A 8 -12.96 8.36 -20.46
CA GLU A 8 -12.22 7.43 -21.30
C GLU A 8 -10.77 7.15 -20.84
N TYR A 9 -10.11 8.16 -20.24
CA TYR A 9 -8.76 7.94 -19.70
C TYR A 9 -8.79 7.02 -18.48
N LEU A 10 -9.81 7.11 -17.64
CA LEU A 10 -9.96 6.27 -16.47
C LEU A 10 -10.35 4.82 -16.88
N ASP A 11 -11.15 4.68 -17.93
CA ASP A 11 -11.45 3.38 -18.55
C ASP A 11 -10.19 2.74 -19.15
N ASN A 12 -9.37 3.53 -19.84
CA ASN A 12 -8.10 3.05 -20.40
C ASN A 12 -7.12 2.58 -19.29
N ILE A 13 -7.08 3.27 -18.14
CA ILE A 13 -6.26 2.83 -16.98
C ILE A 13 -6.80 1.52 -16.43
N ARG A 14 -8.12 1.37 -16.29
CA ARG A 14 -8.74 0.09 -15.89
C ARG A 14 -8.33 -1.04 -16.82
N ASP A 15 -8.47 -0.83 -18.12
CA ASP A 15 -8.18 -1.84 -19.15
C ASP A 15 -6.67 -2.16 -19.19
N TYR A 16 -5.82 -1.16 -18.99
CA TYR A 16 -4.36 -1.35 -18.81
C TYR A 16 -4.06 -2.25 -17.61
N VAL A 17 -4.71 -2.02 -16.46
CA VAL A 17 -4.55 -2.87 -15.28
C VAL A 17 -5.00 -4.30 -15.57
N ARG A 18 -6.21 -4.49 -16.14
CA ARG A 18 -6.72 -5.82 -16.48
C ARG A 18 -5.85 -6.56 -17.49
N GLY A 19 -5.17 -5.82 -18.36
CA GLY A 19 -4.20 -6.34 -19.32
C GLY A 19 -2.81 -6.64 -18.75
N GLY A 20 -2.63 -6.57 -17.43
CA GLY A 20 -1.37 -6.90 -16.76
C GLY A 20 -0.57 -5.70 -16.24
N GLY A 21 -1.08 -4.50 -16.43
CA GLY A 21 -0.48 -3.28 -15.89
C GLY A 21 -0.67 -3.12 -14.39
N ALA A 22 -0.13 -2.03 -13.84
CA ALA A 22 -0.23 -1.76 -12.42
C ALA A 22 -0.59 -0.30 -12.12
N VAL A 23 -1.27 -0.08 -11.00
CA VAL A 23 -1.62 1.26 -10.53
C VAL A 23 -1.46 1.36 -9.01
N LEU A 24 -0.88 2.48 -8.56
CA LEU A 24 -0.84 2.91 -7.17
C LEU A 24 -1.74 4.12 -7.00
N VAL A 25 -2.67 4.07 -6.07
CA VAL A 25 -3.52 5.19 -5.69
C VAL A 25 -3.25 5.58 -4.24
N ALA A 26 -2.91 6.85 -4.02
CA ALA A 26 -2.89 7.46 -2.69
C ALA A 26 -4.14 8.33 -2.52
N ALA A 27 -4.98 7.97 -1.57
CA ALA A 27 -6.29 8.57 -1.38
C ALA A 27 -6.20 9.85 -0.53
N GLY A 28 -6.50 10.99 -1.16
CA GLY A 28 -6.80 12.24 -0.46
C GLY A 28 -8.31 12.36 -0.15
N PRO A 29 -8.76 13.48 0.43
CA PRO A 29 -10.16 13.72 0.78
C PRO A 29 -11.14 13.56 -0.39
N GLU A 30 -10.71 13.88 -1.60
CA GLU A 30 -11.51 13.75 -2.81
C GLU A 30 -11.91 12.29 -3.11
N PHE A 31 -11.14 11.33 -2.59
CA PHE A 31 -11.48 9.91 -2.75
C PHE A 31 -12.73 9.51 -1.98
N ALA A 32 -13.08 10.24 -0.90
CA ALA A 32 -14.33 10.05 -0.14
C ALA A 32 -15.51 10.88 -0.69
N SER A 33 -15.31 11.69 -1.72
CA SER A 33 -16.34 12.55 -2.29
C SER A 33 -17.14 11.88 -3.40
N VAL A 34 -18.23 12.52 -3.83
CA VAL A 34 -19.04 12.07 -4.99
C VAL A 34 -18.25 12.12 -6.32
N GLU A 35 -17.15 12.90 -6.35
CA GLU A 35 -16.24 12.99 -7.49
C GLU A 35 -15.07 12.00 -7.41
N SER A 36 -15.15 11.03 -6.50
CA SER A 36 -14.12 10.01 -6.34
C SER A 36 -13.83 9.26 -7.64
N LEU A 37 -12.56 8.94 -7.84
CA LEU A 37 -12.12 8.02 -8.90
C LEU A 37 -12.80 6.65 -8.79
N PHE A 38 -13.21 6.26 -7.58
CA PHE A 38 -13.94 5.02 -7.34
C PHE A 38 -15.27 4.95 -8.09
N TYR A 39 -15.96 6.08 -8.31
CA TYR A 39 -17.22 6.13 -9.06
C TYR A 39 -17.03 6.33 -10.56
N SER A 40 -15.86 6.04 -11.09
CA SER A 40 -15.56 5.95 -12.53
C SER A 40 -15.29 4.49 -12.93
N GLY A 41 -15.01 4.24 -14.20
CA GLY A 41 -14.59 2.91 -14.65
C GLY A 41 -13.34 2.35 -13.93
N LEU A 42 -12.50 3.22 -13.40
CA LEU A 42 -11.35 2.80 -12.59
C LEU A 42 -11.76 2.13 -11.27
N GLY A 43 -12.95 2.45 -10.74
CA GLY A 43 -13.48 1.81 -9.54
C GLY A 43 -13.63 0.30 -9.63
N ASP A 44 -13.82 -0.22 -10.83
CA ASP A 44 -13.95 -1.67 -11.08
C ASP A 44 -12.71 -2.48 -10.67
N VAL A 45 -11.55 -1.83 -10.62
CA VAL A 45 -10.25 -2.47 -10.25
C VAL A 45 -9.72 -1.99 -8.90
N MET A 46 -10.44 -1.09 -8.21
CA MET A 46 -10.01 -0.62 -6.89
C MET A 46 -10.19 -1.69 -5.82
N PRO A 47 -9.18 -1.92 -4.97
CA PRO A 47 -9.21 -2.98 -3.97
C PRO A 47 -10.08 -2.68 -2.76
N ALA A 48 -10.60 -1.47 -2.62
CA ALA A 48 -11.55 -1.10 -1.57
C ALA A 48 -12.38 0.12 -1.98
N ALA A 49 -13.60 0.18 -1.50
CA ALA A 49 -14.47 1.34 -1.66
C ALA A 49 -14.14 2.42 -0.61
N PRO A 50 -14.21 3.70 -0.95
CA PRO A 50 -14.20 4.73 0.07
C PRO A 50 -15.55 4.77 0.81
N SER A 51 -15.52 4.98 2.12
CA SER A 51 -16.67 5.53 2.80
C SER A 51 -16.77 7.04 2.48
N THR A 52 -17.88 7.64 2.85
CA THR A 52 -18.04 9.10 2.72
C THR A 52 -17.30 9.89 3.80
N ARG A 53 -16.45 9.23 4.58
CA ARG A 53 -15.79 9.80 5.76
C ARG A 53 -14.28 9.94 5.56
N VAL A 54 -13.81 11.16 5.81
CA VAL A 54 -12.39 11.47 6.01
C VAL A 54 -12.18 11.65 7.50
N ARG A 55 -11.22 10.93 8.06
CA ARG A 55 -10.84 11.07 9.46
C ARG A 55 -9.63 11.98 9.56
N GLU A 56 -9.80 13.10 10.24
CA GLU A 56 -8.73 14.06 10.53
C GLU A 56 -8.33 13.93 12.00
N GLU A 57 -7.52 12.91 12.27
CA GLU A 57 -6.99 12.61 13.59
C GLU A 57 -5.57 12.06 13.48
N ALA A 58 -4.74 12.35 14.47
CA ALA A 58 -3.39 11.83 14.52
C ALA A 58 -3.41 10.35 14.92
N TYR A 59 -2.96 9.47 14.03
CA TYR A 59 -2.93 8.03 14.27
C TYR A 59 -1.61 7.40 13.84
N LEU A 60 -1.28 6.29 14.45
CA LEU A 60 -0.11 5.51 14.09
C LEU A 60 -0.52 4.45 13.04
N PRO A 61 0.03 4.48 11.81
CA PRO A 61 -0.13 3.36 10.90
C PRO A 61 0.51 2.11 11.50
N THR A 62 -0.15 0.97 11.38
CA THR A 62 0.35 -0.32 11.89
C THR A 62 0.42 -1.35 10.77
N ILE A 63 1.32 -2.31 10.89
CA ILE A 63 1.37 -3.47 10.00
C ILE A 63 0.29 -4.45 10.47
N SER A 64 -0.55 -4.94 9.56
CA SER A 64 -1.57 -5.94 9.86
C SER A 64 -0.94 -7.32 10.14
N GLU A 65 -1.72 -8.26 10.65
CA GLU A 65 -1.26 -9.65 10.81
C GLU A 65 -0.82 -10.28 9.48
N LEU A 66 -1.56 -10.02 8.40
CA LEU A 66 -1.18 -10.45 7.06
C LEU A 66 0.07 -9.71 6.58
N GLY A 67 0.14 -8.40 6.79
CA GLY A 67 1.26 -7.56 6.41
C GLY A 67 2.57 -7.95 7.08
N ALA A 68 2.54 -8.52 8.28
CA ALA A 68 3.74 -9.03 8.96
C ALA A 68 4.42 -10.20 8.21
N ARG A 69 3.71 -10.82 7.27
CA ARG A 69 4.18 -11.92 6.44
C ARG A 69 4.21 -11.58 4.94
N HIS A 70 3.75 -10.39 4.59
CA HIS A 70 3.68 -9.96 3.19
C HIS A 70 4.97 -9.25 2.78
N PRO A 71 5.60 -9.60 1.64
CA PRO A 71 6.91 -9.07 1.22
C PRO A 71 6.99 -7.54 1.19
N VAL A 72 5.87 -6.85 0.94
CA VAL A 72 5.82 -5.38 0.93
C VAL A 72 6.06 -4.78 2.31
N THR A 73 5.61 -5.45 3.38
CA THR A 73 5.60 -4.87 4.74
C THR A 73 6.31 -5.72 5.80
N GLU A 74 6.69 -6.97 5.47
CA GLU A 74 7.50 -7.78 6.37
C GLU A 74 8.81 -7.06 6.70
N ASP A 75 9.29 -7.18 7.93
CA ASP A 75 10.53 -6.58 8.43
C ASP A 75 10.66 -5.05 8.24
N LEU A 76 9.61 -4.38 7.74
CA LEU A 76 9.66 -2.93 7.50
C LEU A 76 10.01 -2.14 8.77
N MET A 77 9.50 -2.60 9.91
CA MET A 77 9.78 -2.02 11.22
C MET A 77 11.24 -2.25 11.65
N ALA A 78 11.71 -3.50 11.53
CA ALA A 78 13.06 -3.85 11.93
C ALA A 78 14.10 -3.08 11.11
N ARG A 79 13.93 -3.03 9.80
CA ARG A 79 14.80 -2.24 8.90
C ARG A 79 14.78 -0.75 9.21
N TRP A 80 13.61 -0.18 9.47
CA TRP A 80 13.52 1.21 9.88
C TRP A 80 14.29 1.52 11.16
N GLN A 81 14.23 0.61 12.14
CA GLN A 81 14.96 0.74 13.40
C GLN A 81 16.48 0.58 13.25
N GLU A 82 16.92 -0.29 12.34
CA GLU A 82 18.34 -0.46 12.01
C GLU A 82 18.91 0.80 11.35
N ASP A 83 18.17 1.42 10.43
CA ASP A 83 18.58 2.63 9.71
C ASP A 83 18.60 3.89 10.59
N GLN A 84 17.95 3.85 11.77
CA GLN A 84 17.81 4.98 12.68
C GLN A 84 18.29 4.62 14.11
N PRO A 85 19.60 4.37 14.32
CA PRO A 85 20.13 4.06 15.63
C PRO A 85 19.91 5.25 16.58
N GLY A 86 19.05 5.07 17.57
CA GLY A 86 18.68 6.09 18.56
C GLY A 86 17.21 6.52 18.53
N SER A 87 16.47 6.24 17.47
CA SER A 87 15.02 6.47 17.42
C SER A 87 14.21 5.42 18.19
N ALA A 88 14.80 4.26 18.46
CA ALA A 88 14.20 3.16 19.23
C ALA A 88 13.89 3.50 20.71
N GLY A 89 14.40 4.64 21.21
CA GLY A 89 14.21 5.03 22.61
C GLY A 89 12.85 5.67 22.92
N ALA A 90 12.05 6.04 21.93
CA ALA A 90 10.79 6.76 22.14
C ALA A 90 9.56 5.86 22.27
N GLY A 91 9.71 4.54 22.21
CA GLY A 91 8.58 3.58 22.30
C GLY A 91 7.60 3.63 21.12
N ARG A 92 7.91 4.43 20.10
CA ARG A 92 7.11 4.53 18.87
C ARG A 92 7.92 4.03 17.68
N PRO A 93 7.32 3.19 16.84
CA PRO A 93 8.05 2.66 15.69
C PRO A 93 8.36 3.73 14.63
N TRP A 94 7.40 4.61 14.33
CA TRP A 94 7.48 5.72 13.37
C TRP A 94 6.49 6.82 13.70
N GLY A 95 6.52 7.94 12.97
CA GLY A 95 5.63 9.07 13.17
C GLY A 95 4.19 8.81 12.74
N ARG A 96 3.27 9.54 13.38
CA ARG A 96 1.84 9.46 13.06
C ARG A 96 1.52 10.16 11.74
N TRP A 97 0.44 9.70 11.11
CA TRP A 97 -0.26 10.42 10.06
C TRP A 97 -1.45 11.18 10.67
N LEU A 98 -1.93 12.19 9.97
CA LEU A 98 -2.92 13.13 10.51
C LEU A 98 -4.28 13.01 9.84
N ARG A 99 -4.38 12.21 8.77
CA ARG A 99 -5.60 12.06 7.99
C ARG A 99 -5.61 10.74 7.24
N TYR A 100 -6.79 10.12 7.13
CA TYR A 100 -7.04 9.00 6.23
C TYR A 100 -8.48 9.00 5.73
N VAL A 101 -8.69 8.39 4.58
CA VAL A 101 -10.01 8.04 4.06
C VAL A 101 -10.40 6.69 4.62
N GLU A 102 -11.56 6.62 5.23
CA GLU A 102 -12.10 5.36 5.74
C GLU A 102 -12.48 4.47 4.56
N LEU A 103 -11.82 3.31 4.46
CA LEU A 103 -12.03 2.33 3.40
C LEU A 103 -12.98 1.22 3.87
N GLU A 104 -13.87 0.80 2.98
CA GLU A 104 -14.86 -0.24 3.23
C GLU A 104 -14.68 -1.41 2.25
N ARG A 105 -15.13 -2.58 2.68
CA ARG A 105 -15.20 -3.79 1.84
C ARG A 105 -13.93 -4.06 1.06
N PRO A 106 -12.77 -4.24 1.72
CA PRO A 106 -11.55 -4.56 1.01
C PRO A 106 -11.71 -5.90 0.27
N GLN A 107 -11.36 -5.91 -1.01
CA GLN A 107 -11.38 -7.09 -1.89
C GLN A 107 -9.97 -7.65 -2.13
N GLY A 108 -9.01 -7.15 -1.36
CA GLY A 108 -7.61 -7.53 -1.47
C GLY A 108 -6.98 -7.78 -0.11
N GLN A 109 -5.66 -7.81 -0.09
CA GLN A 109 -4.85 -8.03 1.09
C GLN A 109 -4.63 -6.71 1.82
N VAL A 110 -5.12 -6.59 3.03
CA VAL A 110 -4.84 -5.45 3.89
C VAL A 110 -3.49 -5.69 4.55
N VAL A 111 -2.46 -4.94 4.14
CA VAL A 111 -1.09 -5.09 4.67
C VAL A 111 -0.73 -4.05 5.72
N MET A 112 -1.44 -2.91 5.74
CA MET A 112 -1.34 -1.93 6.82
C MET A 112 -2.72 -1.45 7.24
N GLU A 113 -2.83 -1.08 8.51
CA GLU A 113 -4.05 -0.67 9.18
C GLU A 113 -3.89 0.69 9.86
N GLY A 114 -4.99 1.40 9.93
CA GLY A 114 -5.18 2.59 10.75
C GLY A 114 -5.85 2.27 12.10
N PRO A 115 -6.49 3.26 12.72
CA PRO A 115 -7.19 3.09 14.00
C PRO A 115 -8.22 1.96 13.95
N GLN A 116 -8.28 1.15 15.01
CA GLN A 116 -9.26 0.08 15.19
C GLN A 116 -9.24 -1.00 14.08
N GLY A 117 -8.09 -1.19 13.41
CA GLY A 117 -7.96 -2.15 12.32
C GLY A 117 -8.56 -1.68 11.00
N ALA A 118 -8.80 -0.37 10.83
CA ALA A 118 -9.31 0.18 9.58
C ALA A 118 -8.31 -0.07 8.44
N PRO A 119 -8.73 -0.61 7.29
CA PRO A 119 -7.84 -0.82 6.15
C PRO A 119 -7.14 0.47 5.74
N LEU A 120 -5.81 0.44 5.61
CA LEU A 120 -5.01 1.61 5.25
C LEU A 120 -4.21 1.39 3.97
N VAL A 121 -3.52 0.26 3.85
CA VAL A 121 -2.86 -0.15 2.60
C VAL A 121 -3.45 -1.47 2.17
N VAL A 122 -4.08 -1.47 1.00
CA VAL A 122 -4.76 -2.64 0.43
C VAL A 122 -4.16 -2.96 -0.92
N LEU A 123 -3.74 -4.20 -1.10
CA LEU A 123 -3.15 -4.73 -2.32
C LEU A 123 -4.11 -5.72 -2.97
N ASN A 124 -4.25 -5.66 -4.28
CA ASN A 124 -5.08 -6.61 -5.01
C ASN A 124 -4.43 -7.00 -6.35
N ARG A 125 -4.74 -8.23 -6.78
CA ARG A 125 -4.47 -8.73 -8.12
C ARG A 125 -5.77 -8.69 -8.90
N GLU A 126 -5.78 -7.99 -10.01
CA GLU A 126 -6.94 -7.83 -10.87
C GLU A 126 -6.61 -8.38 -12.26
N GLY A 127 -7.11 -9.57 -12.55
CA GLY A 127 -6.66 -10.33 -13.72
C GLY A 127 -5.15 -10.57 -13.65
N GLU A 128 -4.44 -10.14 -14.68
CA GLU A 128 -2.97 -10.18 -14.73
C GLU A 128 -2.33 -8.94 -14.09
N GLY A 129 -3.12 -7.94 -13.71
CA GLY A 129 -2.61 -6.67 -13.18
C GLY A 129 -2.55 -6.61 -11.66
N ARG A 130 -1.99 -5.51 -11.16
CA ARG A 130 -1.84 -5.26 -9.73
C ARG A 130 -2.28 -3.85 -9.37
N VAL A 131 -2.96 -3.74 -8.24
CA VAL A 131 -3.45 -2.47 -7.70
C VAL A 131 -3.04 -2.34 -6.25
N ALA A 132 -2.46 -1.19 -5.92
CA ALA A 132 -2.21 -0.81 -4.54
C ALA A 132 -3.02 0.46 -4.23
N LEU A 133 -3.77 0.43 -3.14
CA LEU A 133 -4.52 1.56 -2.61
C LEU A 133 -3.99 1.91 -1.23
N VAL A 134 -3.52 3.14 -1.07
CA VAL A 134 -3.16 3.73 0.21
C VAL A 134 -4.28 4.67 0.63
N GLY A 135 -4.98 4.39 1.71
CA GLY A 135 -6.11 5.17 2.23
C GLY A 135 -5.73 6.54 2.81
N SER A 136 -4.54 7.03 2.52
CA SER A 136 -4.04 8.32 2.98
C SER A 136 -3.05 8.92 1.99
N ASP A 137 -3.04 10.24 1.92
CA ASP A 137 -2.05 11.03 1.19
C ASP A 137 -0.92 11.55 2.10
N GLN A 138 -0.84 11.05 3.34
CA GLN A 138 0.02 11.62 4.39
C GLN A 138 1.38 10.95 4.54
N ALA A 139 1.70 9.92 3.73
CA ALA A 139 2.97 9.20 3.82
C ALA A 139 4.21 10.13 3.74
N TRP A 140 4.11 11.26 3.08
CA TRP A 140 5.18 12.27 2.96
C TRP A 140 5.61 12.88 4.30
N LEU A 141 4.76 12.83 5.34
CA LEU A 141 5.11 13.27 6.69
C LEU A 141 6.32 12.51 7.24
N TRP A 142 6.44 11.25 6.89
CA TRP A 142 7.58 10.42 7.29
C TRP A 142 8.89 10.93 6.70
N THR A 143 8.91 11.31 5.42
CA THR A 143 10.13 11.87 4.78
C THR A 143 10.48 13.24 5.36
N ARG A 144 9.50 14.00 5.84
CA ARG A 144 9.73 15.28 6.52
C ARG A 144 10.18 15.15 7.97
N GLY A 145 10.32 13.93 8.49
CA GLY A 145 10.76 13.69 9.86
C GLY A 145 9.69 13.98 10.91
N HIS A 146 8.42 14.07 10.52
CA HIS A 146 7.33 14.31 11.48
C HIS A 146 7.31 13.22 12.54
N GLU A 147 7.39 13.62 13.83
CA GLU A 147 7.46 12.73 14.99
C GLU A 147 8.52 11.62 14.89
N GLY A 148 9.66 11.94 14.28
CA GLY A 148 10.77 11.02 14.07
C GLY A 148 10.80 10.40 12.68
N GLY A 149 9.82 10.67 11.83
CA GLY A 149 9.76 10.15 10.46
C GLY A 149 9.25 8.72 10.38
N GLY A 150 9.53 8.07 9.25
CA GLY A 150 9.11 6.70 9.01
C GLY A 150 9.63 6.18 7.66
N PRO A 151 9.43 4.89 7.36
CA PRO A 151 10.01 4.20 6.22
C PRO A 151 9.28 4.47 4.90
N GLN A 152 8.92 5.72 4.58
CA GLN A 152 8.17 6.04 3.36
C GLN A 152 8.89 5.54 2.11
N GLN A 153 10.19 5.83 2.01
CA GLN A 153 10.96 5.47 0.83
C GLN A 153 10.99 3.96 0.61
N GLU A 154 11.24 3.21 1.68
CA GLU A 154 11.28 1.75 1.61
C GLU A 154 9.89 1.16 1.31
N LEU A 155 8.83 1.66 1.95
CA LEU A 155 7.46 1.24 1.66
C LEU A 155 7.10 1.48 0.19
N LEU A 156 7.36 2.68 -0.32
CA LEU A 156 7.05 3.01 -1.73
C LEU A 156 7.91 2.20 -2.70
N ARG A 157 9.18 1.95 -2.37
CA ARG A 157 10.06 1.10 -3.18
C ARG A 157 9.48 -0.31 -3.28
N ARG A 158 9.12 -0.93 -2.16
CA ARG A 158 8.54 -2.27 -2.13
C ARG A 158 7.19 -2.35 -2.82
N LEU A 159 6.33 -1.34 -2.64
CA LEU A 159 5.06 -1.24 -3.38
C LEU A 159 5.30 -1.19 -4.89
N ALA A 160 6.27 -0.38 -5.35
CA ALA A 160 6.60 -0.28 -6.76
C ALA A 160 7.13 -1.61 -7.32
N HIS A 161 8.06 -2.28 -6.63
CA HIS A 161 8.60 -3.58 -7.05
C HIS A 161 7.52 -4.66 -7.07
N TRP A 162 6.65 -4.71 -6.04
CA TRP A 162 5.51 -5.63 -6.03
C TRP A 162 4.57 -5.37 -7.21
N LEU A 163 4.25 -4.10 -7.50
CA LEU A 163 3.43 -3.71 -8.64
C LEU A 163 4.06 -4.09 -9.98
N MET A 164 5.39 -4.03 -10.08
CA MET A 164 6.15 -4.46 -11.26
C MET A 164 6.32 -5.98 -11.37
N LYS A 165 5.79 -6.75 -10.42
CA LYS A 165 5.87 -8.23 -10.37
C LYS A 165 7.30 -8.73 -10.25
N GLU A 166 8.13 -8.05 -9.47
CA GLU A 166 9.48 -8.53 -9.22
C GLU A 166 9.45 -9.82 -8.38
N PRO A 167 10.22 -10.86 -8.80
CA PRO A 167 10.14 -12.18 -8.17
C PRO A 167 10.43 -12.19 -6.67
N ASP A 168 11.30 -11.30 -6.21
CA ASP A 168 11.70 -11.21 -4.79
C ASP A 168 10.57 -10.72 -3.86
N LEU A 169 9.50 -10.16 -4.44
CA LEU A 169 8.33 -9.67 -3.72
C LEU A 169 7.05 -10.43 -4.08
N GLU A 170 7.19 -11.60 -4.69
CA GLU A 170 6.06 -12.51 -4.86
C GLU A 170 5.75 -13.24 -3.54
N GLU A 171 4.48 -13.28 -3.18
CA GLU A 171 3.98 -13.91 -1.95
C GLU A 171 4.17 -15.43 -1.95
N GLU A 172 4.26 -16.03 -3.14
CA GLU A 172 4.49 -17.44 -3.37
C GLU A 172 5.67 -17.61 -4.34
N ALA A 173 6.89 -17.38 -3.86
CA ALA A 173 8.08 -17.62 -4.65
C ALA A 173 8.63 -19.03 -4.33
N LEU A 174 8.80 -19.86 -5.35
CA LEU A 174 9.61 -21.07 -5.27
C LEU A 174 11.03 -20.71 -5.72
N THR A 175 11.94 -20.58 -4.77
CA THR A 175 13.34 -20.31 -5.08
C THR A 175 14.14 -21.61 -5.06
N ALA A 176 14.95 -21.83 -6.10
CA ALA A 176 15.87 -22.94 -6.20
C ALA A 176 17.31 -22.41 -6.14
N THR A 177 18.06 -22.83 -5.14
CA THR A 177 19.51 -22.55 -5.05
C THR A 177 20.26 -23.83 -5.36
N VAL A 178 21.26 -23.76 -6.26
CA VAL A 178 22.08 -24.89 -6.68
C VAL A 178 23.51 -24.68 -6.16
N GLU A 179 23.96 -25.53 -5.25
CA GLU A 179 25.35 -25.56 -4.78
C GLU A 179 25.98 -26.92 -5.11
N GLY A 180 26.82 -26.96 -6.16
CA GLY A 180 27.41 -28.19 -6.64
C GLY A 180 26.35 -29.16 -7.21
N GLN A 181 26.10 -30.29 -6.53
CA GLN A 181 25.09 -31.27 -6.89
C GLN A 181 23.83 -31.21 -5.99
N GLU A 182 23.77 -30.26 -5.08
CA GLU A 182 22.67 -30.07 -4.14
C GLU A 182 21.74 -28.97 -4.64
N VAL A 183 20.43 -29.25 -4.68
CA VAL A 183 19.38 -28.29 -5.05
C VAL A 183 18.52 -28.06 -3.82
N THR A 184 18.58 -26.84 -3.28
CA THR A 184 17.72 -26.44 -2.17
C THR A 184 16.51 -25.67 -2.72
N LEU A 185 15.30 -26.18 -2.44
CA LEU A 185 14.05 -25.53 -2.79
C LEU A 185 13.49 -24.84 -1.53
N ARG A 186 13.17 -23.54 -1.64
CA ARG A 186 12.46 -22.77 -0.62
C ARG A 186 11.15 -22.26 -1.20
N ARG A 187 10.10 -22.41 -0.43
CA ARG A 187 8.77 -21.87 -0.72
C ARG A 187 8.42 -20.77 0.26
#